data_bec73c45ad69c9b0c9c0a04a5d689e95
#
_entry.id   bec73c45ad69c9b0c9c0a04a5d689e95
#
_cell.length_a   1.000
_cell.length_b   1.000
_cell.length_c   1.000
_cell.angle_alpha   90.00
_cell.angle_beta   90.00
_cell.angle_gamma   90.00
#
_symmetry.space_group_name_H-M   'P 1'
#
loop_
_entity.id
_entity.type
_entity.pdbx_description
1 polymer ?
#
loop_
_entity_poly.entity_id
_entity_poly.type
_entity_poly.pdbx_seq_one_letter_code
_entity_poly.pdbx_strand_id
1 'polypeptide(L)'
;NIDRNIKSATDLKITDIHNLPAEDEAIISKLGYSTDYDRMMCLLLNERSRELCGEFHRWQDLSRTLTLVERTKAFNPDAAPNIQERHNLRPIPQTYLDAIQKNGHALTPEEKKAEQNPGY
;
A
#
# COMPACT_ATOMS: atom_id res chain seq x y z
N ASN A 1 -21.66 3.80 -2.36
CA ASN A 1 -22.97 3.75 -1.70
C ASN A 1 -23.07 4.97 -0.79
N ILE A 2 -23.72 6.02 -1.27
CA ILE A 2 -24.05 7.15 -0.40
C ILE A 2 -25.07 6.62 0.61
N ASP A 3 -24.71 6.59 1.88
CA ASP A 3 -25.65 6.23 2.93
C ASP A 3 -26.80 7.24 2.92
N ARG A 4 -27.99 6.78 2.53
CA ARG A 4 -29.20 7.63 2.46
C ARG A 4 -29.63 8.15 3.84
N ASN A 5 -29.01 7.67 4.91
CA ASN A 5 -29.28 8.12 6.27
C ASN A 5 -28.41 9.32 6.68
N ILE A 6 -27.39 9.68 5.90
CA ILE A 6 -26.60 10.88 6.17
C ILE A 6 -27.46 12.10 5.95
N LYS A 7 -27.71 12.84 7.04
CA LYS A 7 -28.62 14.01 7.05
C LYS A 7 -27.88 15.34 7.10
N SER A 8 -26.58 15.31 7.44
CA SER A 8 -25.78 16.54 7.53
C SER A 8 -24.30 16.24 7.28
N ALA A 9 -23.53 17.28 6.91
CA ALA A 9 -22.05 17.15 6.76
C ALA A 9 -21.37 16.76 8.07
N THR A 10 -22.00 16.99 9.22
CA THR A 10 -21.50 16.61 10.56
C THR A 10 -21.47 15.09 10.72
N ASP A 11 -22.40 14.36 10.08
CA ASP A 11 -22.47 12.90 10.16
C ASP A 11 -21.29 12.21 9.46
N LEU A 12 -20.59 12.94 8.58
CA LEU A 12 -19.39 12.49 7.87
C LEU A 12 -18.09 12.86 8.58
N LYS A 13 -18.17 13.69 9.64
CA LYS A 13 -16.98 14.23 10.28
C LYS A 13 -16.45 13.27 11.34
N ILE A 14 -15.22 12.81 11.16
CA ILE A 14 -14.45 12.17 12.21
C ILE A 14 -13.93 13.28 13.15
N THR A 15 -14.42 13.29 14.38
CA THR A 15 -14.05 14.30 15.40
C THR A 15 -13.06 13.77 16.43
N ASP A 16 -12.93 12.45 16.51
CA ASP A 16 -12.06 11.77 17.47
C ASP A 16 -11.41 10.55 16.80
N ILE A 17 -10.10 10.56 16.70
CA ILE A 17 -9.31 9.46 16.13
C ILE A 17 -9.33 8.19 17.00
N HIS A 18 -9.73 8.30 18.26
CA HIS A 18 -9.88 7.18 19.18
C HIS A 18 -11.29 6.60 19.23
N ASN A 19 -12.21 7.15 18.44
CA ASN A 19 -13.59 6.67 18.32
C ASN A 19 -13.99 6.59 16.84
N LEU A 20 -13.43 5.62 16.15
CA LEU A 20 -13.65 5.38 14.72
C LEU A 20 -14.79 4.36 14.50
N PRO A 21 -15.31 4.24 13.27
CA PRO A 21 -16.24 3.17 12.91
C PRO A 21 -15.69 1.78 13.28
N ALA A 22 -16.56 0.88 13.70
CA ALA A 22 -16.17 -0.44 14.19
C ALA A 22 -15.32 -1.25 13.20
N GLU A 23 -15.55 -1.06 11.91
CA GLU A 23 -14.76 -1.69 10.84
C GLU A 23 -13.31 -1.21 10.82
N ASP A 24 -13.10 0.10 10.98
CA ASP A 24 -11.76 0.67 11.04
C ASP A 24 -11.03 0.31 12.34
N GLU A 25 -11.74 0.30 13.48
CA GLU A 25 -11.21 -0.16 14.76
C GLU A 25 -10.77 -1.64 14.71
N ALA A 26 -11.52 -2.50 14.06
CA ALA A 26 -11.17 -3.90 13.88
C ALA A 26 -9.87 -4.07 13.08
N ILE A 27 -9.68 -3.27 12.02
CA ILE A 27 -8.46 -3.28 11.20
C ILE A 27 -7.26 -2.76 11.99
N ILE A 28 -7.43 -1.64 12.71
CA ILE A 28 -6.43 -1.03 13.57
C ILE A 28 -5.95 -2.02 14.63
N SER A 29 -6.90 -2.68 15.31
CA SER A 29 -6.61 -3.69 16.32
C SER A 29 -5.86 -4.88 15.74
N LYS A 30 -6.26 -5.37 14.58
CA LYS A 30 -5.61 -6.51 13.92
C LYS A 30 -4.18 -6.21 13.48
N LEU A 31 -3.89 -4.96 13.09
CA LEU A 31 -2.55 -4.51 12.71
C LEU A 31 -1.70 -4.07 13.91
N GLY A 32 -2.28 -3.98 15.11
CA GLY A 32 -1.58 -3.54 16.32
C GLY A 32 -1.21 -2.06 16.34
N TYR A 33 -1.92 -1.24 15.59
CA TYR A 33 -1.68 0.20 15.52
C TYR A 33 -2.12 0.89 16.81
N SER A 34 -1.22 1.63 17.43
CA SER A 34 -1.46 2.28 18.73
C SER A 34 -1.25 3.79 18.71
N THR A 35 -0.47 4.33 17.77
CA THR A 35 -0.22 5.76 17.67
C THR A 35 -1.33 6.48 16.90
N ASP A 36 -1.55 7.76 17.18
CA ASP A 36 -2.50 8.59 16.45
C ASP A 36 -2.16 8.67 14.96
N TYR A 37 -0.86 8.67 14.64
CA TYR A 37 -0.39 8.63 13.25
C TYR A 37 -0.82 7.34 12.54
N ASP A 38 -0.57 6.18 13.14
CA ASP A 38 -0.92 4.89 12.55
C ASP A 38 -2.43 4.74 12.39
N ARG A 39 -3.20 5.19 13.40
CA ARG A 39 -4.67 5.19 13.37
C ARG A 39 -5.20 6.08 12.24
N MET A 40 -4.69 7.31 12.13
CA MET A 40 -5.06 8.23 11.06
C MET A 40 -4.66 7.69 9.68
N MET A 41 -3.46 7.14 9.55
CA MET A 41 -3.00 6.53 8.30
C MET A 41 -3.87 5.34 7.91
N CYS A 42 -4.25 4.51 8.88
CA CYS A 42 -5.15 3.38 8.65
C CYS A 42 -6.52 3.86 8.13
N LEU A 43 -7.11 4.85 8.78
CA LEU A 43 -8.37 5.45 8.37
C LEU A 43 -8.30 6.01 6.94
N LEU A 44 -7.28 6.79 6.63
CA LEU A 44 -7.07 7.36 5.29
C LEU A 44 -6.93 6.28 4.22
N LEU A 45 -6.15 5.23 4.48
CA LEU A 45 -5.97 4.12 3.54
C LEU A 45 -7.24 3.30 3.34
N ASN A 46 -8.07 3.15 4.36
CA ASN A 46 -9.35 2.47 4.27
C ASN A 46 -10.36 3.31 3.48
N GLU A 47 -10.42 4.62 3.76
CA GLU A 47 -11.29 5.55 3.02
C GLU A 47 -10.92 5.61 1.54
N ARG A 48 -9.64 5.76 1.23
CA ARG A 48 -9.15 5.69 -0.17
C ARG A 48 -9.52 4.37 -0.84
N SER A 49 -9.53 3.26 -0.09
CA SER A 49 -9.93 1.96 -0.63
C SER A 49 -11.43 1.89 -0.96
N ARG A 50 -12.26 2.56 -0.16
CA ARG A 50 -13.71 2.65 -0.39
C ARG A 50 -14.03 3.57 -1.58
N GLU A 51 -13.43 4.75 -1.59
CA GLU A 51 -13.69 5.78 -2.61
C GLU A 51 -13.11 5.42 -3.99
N LEU A 52 -11.89 4.87 -4.03
CA LEU A 52 -11.15 4.58 -5.26
C LEU A 52 -11.17 3.08 -5.63
N CYS A 53 -12.22 2.38 -5.23
CA CYS A 53 -12.38 0.96 -5.54
C CYS A 53 -12.46 0.75 -7.06
N GLY A 54 -11.56 -0.10 -7.58
CA GLY A 54 -11.48 -0.38 -9.03
C GLY A 54 -10.61 0.58 -9.83
N GLU A 55 -10.06 1.64 -9.24
CA GLU A 55 -9.20 2.61 -9.94
C GLU A 55 -7.70 2.26 -9.90
N PHE A 56 -7.34 1.07 -9.46
CA PHE A 56 -5.98 0.51 -9.41
C PHE A 56 -4.95 1.28 -8.55
N HIS A 57 -5.40 2.20 -7.68
CA HIS A 57 -4.51 2.97 -6.81
C HIS A 57 -4.02 2.22 -5.57
N ARG A 58 -4.68 1.11 -5.20
CA ARG A 58 -4.42 0.42 -3.93
C ARG A 58 -2.98 -0.02 -3.74
N TRP A 59 -2.34 -0.59 -4.78
CA TRP A 59 -0.96 -1.02 -4.67
C TRP A 59 -0.01 0.16 -4.43
N GLN A 60 -0.17 1.26 -5.17
CA GLN A 60 0.67 2.45 -5.01
C GLN A 60 0.51 3.08 -3.61
N ASP A 61 -0.71 3.14 -3.09
CA ASP A 61 -0.97 3.68 -1.76
C ASP A 61 -0.29 2.84 -0.67
N LEU A 62 -0.45 1.53 -0.71
CA LEU A 62 0.14 0.63 0.27
C LEU A 62 1.67 0.55 0.16
N SER A 63 2.20 0.56 -1.06
CA SER A 63 3.64 0.55 -1.32
C SER A 63 4.30 1.85 -0.83
N ARG A 64 3.73 3.01 -1.18
CA ARG A 64 4.22 4.33 -0.78
C ARG A 64 4.22 4.54 0.74
N THR A 65 3.24 3.98 1.43
CA THR A 65 3.13 4.06 2.90
C THR A 65 3.88 2.93 3.62
N LEU A 66 4.53 2.02 2.86
CA LEU A 66 5.22 0.83 3.37
C LEU A 66 4.31 -0.13 4.17
N THR A 67 3.00 -0.07 3.95
CA THR A 67 2.00 -0.91 4.64
C THR A 67 1.57 -2.12 3.80
N LEU A 68 2.11 -2.30 2.60
CA LEU A 68 1.73 -3.38 1.68
C LEU A 68 1.94 -4.76 2.31
N VAL A 69 3.13 -4.99 2.86
CA VAL A 69 3.53 -6.32 3.36
C VAL A 69 2.71 -6.70 4.59
N GLU A 70 2.61 -5.82 5.57
CA GLU A 70 1.87 -6.08 6.82
C GLU A 70 0.38 -6.29 6.56
N ARG A 71 -0.24 -5.42 5.73
CA ARG A 71 -1.66 -5.55 5.39
C ARG A 71 -1.94 -6.80 4.58
N THR A 72 -1.06 -7.15 3.63
CA THR A 72 -1.21 -8.39 2.87
C THR A 72 -1.12 -9.61 3.79
N LYS A 73 -0.14 -9.66 4.69
CA LYS A 73 -0.03 -10.75 5.69
C LYS A 73 -1.25 -10.85 6.59
N ALA A 74 -1.82 -9.72 6.99
CA ALA A 74 -2.97 -9.70 7.89
C ALA A 74 -4.30 -10.10 7.22
N PHE A 75 -4.50 -9.73 5.95
CA PHE A 75 -5.83 -9.79 5.32
C PHE A 75 -5.91 -10.63 4.05
N ASN A 76 -4.80 -11.13 3.52
CA ASN A 76 -4.79 -11.99 2.34
C ASN A 76 -4.04 -13.30 2.62
N PRO A 77 -4.74 -14.35 3.07
CA PRO A 77 -4.11 -15.62 3.43
C PRO A 77 -3.40 -16.30 2.27
N ASP A 78 -3.84 -16.10 1.03
CA ASP A 78 -3.25 -16.72 -0.15
C ASP A 78 -1.91 -16.06 -0.52
N ALA A 79 -1.81 -14.75 -0.35
CA ALA A 79 -0.59 -13.99 -0.64
C ALA A 79 0.38 -13.92 0.56
N ALA A 80 -0.12 -14.08 1.78
CA ALA A 80 0.68 -13.92 3.01
C ALA A 80 1.97 -14.76 3.04
N PRO A 81 2.00 -16.03 2.58
CA PRO A 81 3.22 -16.83 2.57
C PRO A 81 4.30 -16.32 1.61
N ASN A 82 3.89 -15.59 0.58
CA ASN A 82 4.78 -15.22 -0.54
C ASN A 82 5.18 -13.74 -0.54
N ILE A 83 4.47 -12.88 0.23
CA ILE A 83 4.74 -11.46 0.27
C ILE A 83 6.03 -11.17 1.04
N GLN A 84 6.89 -10.31 0.49
CA GLN A 84 8.19 -9.91 1.04
C GLN A 84 8.38 -8.41 0.87
N GLU A 85 9.33 -7.82 1.60
CA GLU A 85 9.61 -6.37 1.56
C GLU A 85 9.96 -5.86 0.16
N ARG A 86 10.62 -6.66 -0.66
CA ARG A 86 10.89 -6.31 -2.08
C ARG A 86 9.64 -5.96 -2.88
N HIS A 87 8.47 -6.49 -2.50
CA HIS A 87 7.22 -6.24 -3.21
C HIS A 87 6.65 -4.83 -3.00
N ASN A 88 7.24 -4.04 -2.08
CA ASN A 88 6.99 -2.60 -2.03
C ASN A 88 7.52 -1.88 -3.29
N LEU A 89 8.45 -2.50 -4.00
CA LEU A 89 8.97 -2.06 -5.29
C LEU A 89 8.51 -3.02 -6.38
N ARG A 90 8.52 -2.56 -7.62
CA ARG A 90 8.34 -3.43 -8.79
C ARG A 90 9.70 -3.74 -9.41
N PRO A 91 9.88 -4.91 -10.01
CA PRO A 91 11.10 -5.17 -10.78
C PRO A 91 11.20 -4.18 -11.94
N ILE A 92 12.41 -3.72 -12.21
CA ILE A 92 12.68 -2.94 -13.41
C ILE A 92 12.58 -3.88 -14.60
N PRO A 93 11.79 -3.55 -15.65
CA PRO A 93 11.60 -4.43 -16.80
C PRO A 93 12.93 -4.76 -17.49
N GLN A 94 13.12 -6.02 -17.87
CA GLN A 94 14.34 -6.47 -18.55
C GLN A 94 14.61 -5.69 -19.83
N THR A 95 13.56 -5.36 -20.59
CA THR A 95 13.67 -4.55 -21.81
C THR A 95 14.28 -3.17 -21.55
N TYR A 96 14.00 -2.58 -20.39
CA TYR A 96 14.61 -1.31 -20.00
C TYR A 96 16.09 -1.50 -19.65
N LEU A 97 16.44 -2.52 -18.89
CA LEU A 97 17.82 -2.85 -18.53
C LEU A 97 18.68 -3.19 -19.77
N ASP A 98 18.06 -3.81 -20.78
CA ASP A 98 18.72 -4.14 -22.03
C ASP A 98 18.97 -2.91 -22.93
N ALA A 99 18.16 -1.87 -22.77
CA ALA A 99 18.27 -0.62 -23.52
C ALA A 99 19.27 0.38 -22.92
N ILE A 100 19.62 0.23 -21.63
CA ILE A 100 20.57 1.13 -20.95
C ILE A 100 21.98 0.90 -21.53
N GLN A 101 22.66 2.02 -21.81
CA GLN A 101 24.08 2.05 -22.18
C GLN A 101 24.88 2.78 -21.11
N LYS A 102 26.05 2.23 -20.78
CA LYS A 102 27.03 2.83 -19.88
C LYS A 102 28.38 2.88 -20.57
N ASN A 103 28.99 4.05 -20.63
CA ASN A 103 30.25 4.28 -21.33
C ASN A 103 30.26 3.80 -22.81
N GLY A 104 29.09 3.88 -23.48
CA GLY A 104 28.96 3.52 -24.90
C GLY A 104 28.76 2.03 -25.19
N HIS A 105 28.58 1.21 -24.16
CA HIS A 105 28.27 -0.22 -24.30
C HIS A 105 26.99 -0.62 -23.53
N ALA A 106 26.35 -1.69 -23.94
CA ALA A 106 25.23 -2.28 -23.19
C ALA A 106 25.70 -2.77 -21.81
N LEU A 107 24.80 -2.71 -20.83
CA LEU A 107 25.10 -3.20 -19.47
C LEU A 107 25.46 -4.68 -19.46
N THR A 108 26.50 -5.05 -18.72
CA THR A 108 26.82 -6.44 -18.40
C THR A 108 25.75 -7.05 -17.48
N PRO A 109 25.69 -8.40 -17.34
CA PRO A 109 24.75 -9.04 -16.42
C PRO A 109 24.87 -8.53 -14.97
N GLU A 110 26.09 -8.28 -14.50
CA GLU A 110 26.38 -7.77 -13.16
C GLU A 110 25.88 -6.33 -13.01
N GLU A 111 26.08 -5.49 -14.00
CA GLU A 111 25.59 -4.11 -14.01
C GLU A 111 24.06 -4.06 -14.04
N LYS A 112 23.40 -4.93 -14.85
CA LYS A 112 21.93 -5.05 -14.87
C LYS A 112 21.38 -5.47 -13.52
N LYS A 113 22.06 -6.40 -12.84
CA LYS A 113 21.69 -6.81 -11.48
C LYS A 113 21.85 -5.68 -10.45
N ALA A 114 22.88 -4.85 -10.62
CA ALA A 114 23.11 -3.70 -9.75
C ALA A 114 22.10 -2.56 -9.96
N GLU A 115 21.59 -2.41 -11.20
CA GLU A 115 20.54 -1.43 -11.52
C GLU A 115 19.13 -1.91 -11.11
N GLN A 116 18.93 -3.20 -10.91
CA GLN A 116 17.64 -3.76 -10.52
C GLN A 116 17.27 -3.37 -9.09
N ASN A 117 15.96 -3.25 -8.82
CA ASN A 117 15.47 -3.04 -7.46
C ASN A 117 15.87 -4.19 -6.54
N PRO A 118 16.19 -3.88 -5.26
CA PRO A 118 16.67 -4.90 -4.31
C PRO A 118 15.74 -6.11 -4.20
N GLY A 119 16.32 -7.32 -4.28
CA GLY A 119 15.60 -8.58 -4.11
C GLY A 119 15.00 -9.19 -5.36
N TYR A 120 15.22 -8.56 -6.53
CA TYR A 120 14.83 -9.09 -7.83
C TYR A 120 16.03 -9.58 -8.64
#